data_87adf4cf3a90aa03e6105132f4e4f30a
#
_entry.id   87adf4cf3a90aa03e6105132f4e4f30a
#
_cell.length_a   1.000
_cell.length_b   1.000
_cell.length_c   1.000
_cell.angle_alpha   90.00
_cell.angle_beta   90.00
_cell.angle_gamma   90.00
#
_symmetry.space_group_name_H-M   'P 1'
#
loop_
_entity.id
_entity.type
_entity.pdbx_description
1 polymer ?
#
loop_
_entity_poly.entity_id
_entity_poly.type
_entity_poly.pdbx_seq_one_letter_code
_entity_poly.pdbx_strand_id
1 'polypeptide(L)'
;MDTCELFSSCRKGDVGRVRYLLEQREVEVNVRDKWDSTPLYYACLCGHEELVLYLLANGARCEANTFDGERCLYGAQSDAIRRALRDYRQVTASFRRRDLYYSFLLRLLEQGLHSDVAFVVHGKSFRAHRGVLGARSTYFAHMLDTKWKGKSTVVLRHPLINPVAFGALLQYLYTGCLDVGVEHVSDCERLARQCQLWGLLGALEAKLASKPGVCMKVLTVEPPQADPQLREDLALLADCALPPELRGDLGELPFPCAGLSSCPDVCFRVGGYDFLCHKVGGFACRRAPSPAPRAALPEPSLPQAFFCGRSEYFRALLDDHFQESEQLEASGGLPAVTLHSVSPEVFTHVLYHVYSDHTELPPELAYDVLSVADMYLLPGLKQLCGRSLAQLLDEDSVVGVWRVAKLFGLARLEDQCTKYMARVIEKLVHQEDFVEAVREEAAAVAGRQETDSIPLVDDIRFHMGSLVQTRHAMEQATQRLQVLEELLVSIGLDC
;
A
#
# COMPACT_ATOMS: atom_id res chain seq x y z
N MET A 1 5.60 -23.65 6.60
CA MET A 1 6.52 -24.00 5.48
C MET A 1 7.35 -22.78 5.07
N ASP A 2 6.75 -21.69 4.71
CA ASP A 2 7.40 -20.47 4.22
C ASP A 2 8.41 -19.84 5.20
N THR A 3 8.12 -19.89 6.51
CA THR A 3 9.04 -19.40 7.54
C THR A 3 10.33 -20.23 7.60
N CYS A 4 10.23 -21.57 7.56
CA CYS A 4 11.41 -22.45 7.55
C CYS A 4 12.21 -22.27 6.26
N GLU A 5 11.52 -22.08 5.15
CA GLU A 5 12.13 -21.81 3.86
C GLU A 5 12.84 -20.45 3.84
N LEU A 6 12.22 -19.41 4.46
CA LEU A 6 12.86 -18.10 4.61
C LEU A 6 14.22 -18.23 5.34
N PHE A 7 14.26 -18.92 6.47
CA PHE A 7 15.53 -19.16 7.20
C PHE A 7 16.53 -19.95 6.38
N SER A 8 16.08 -20.99 5.65
CA SER A 8 16.94 -21.78 4.77
C SER A 8 17.52 -20.93 3.64
N SER A 9 16.69 -20.11 3.00
CA SER A 9 17.10 -19.20 1.93
C SER A 9 18.06 -18.11 2.42
N CYS A 10 17.84 -17.60 3.66
CA CYS A 10 18.76 -16.65 4.28
C CYS A 10 20.14 -17.25 4.57
N ARG A 11 20.21 -18.52 4.96
CA ARG A 11 21.49 -19.23 5.16
C ARG A 11 22.22 -19.48 3.83
N LYS A 12 21.48 -19.71 2.74
CA LYS A 12 22.03 -19.95 1.40
C LYS A 12 22.40 -18.67 0.65
N GLY A 13 21.88 -17.51 1.07
CA GLY A 13 22.04 -16.24 0.36
C GLY A 13 21.17 -16.11 -0.88
N ASP A 14 20.08 -16.87 -0.98
CA ASP A 14 19.17 -16.81 -2.11
C ASP A 14 18.26 -15.59 -2.03
N VAL A 15 18.74 -14.47 -2.55
CA VAL A 15 18.01 -13.19 -2.56
C VAL A 15 16.70 -13.28 -3.34
N GLY A 16 16.68 -14.03 -4.45
CA GLY A 16 15.50 -14.20 -5.29
C GLY A 16 14.36 -14.89 -4.54
N ARG A 17 14.69 -15.99 -3.84
CA ARG A 17 13.70 -16.73 -3.04
C ARG A 17 13.26 -15.97 -1.80
N VAL A 18 14.17 -15.29 -1.10
CA VAL A 18 13.80 -14.41 0.03
C VAL A 18 12.88 -13.29 -0.44
N ARG A 19 13.16 -12.68 -1.58
CA ARG A 19 12.27 -11.65 -2.16
C ARG A 19 10.89 -12.21 -2.44
N TYR A 20 10.80 -13.37 -3.08
CA TYR A 20 9.52 -14.04 -3.33
C TYR A 20 8.71 -14.26 -2.03
N LEU A 21 9.38 -14.79 -0.99
CA LEU A 21 8.72 -15.08 0.29
C LEU A 21 8.23 -13.82 1.02
N LEU A 22 9.01 -12.73 0.97
CA LEU A 22 8.61 -11.47 1.63
C LEU A 22 7.59 -10.67 0.82
N GLU A 23 7.71 -10.62 -0.51
CA GLU A 23 6.88 -9.77 -1.37
C GLU A 23 5.60 -10.47 -1.85
N GLN A 24 5.67 -11.77 -2.16
CA GLN A 24 4.54 -12.53 -2.72
C GLN A 24 3.81 -13.36 -1.67
N ARG A 25 4.54 -13.97 -0.74
CA ARG A 25 3.98 -14.78 0.35
C ARG A 25 3.78 -13.98 1.64
N GLU A 26 4.15 -12.71 1.64
CA GLU A 26 4.00 -11.76 2.77
C GLU A 26 4.54 -12.31 4.11
N VAL A 27 5.58 -13.11 4.08
CA VAL A 27 6.21 -13.64 5.29
C VAL A 27 6.83 -12.48 6.08
N GLU A 28 6.60 -12.44 7.38
CA GLU A 28 7.13 -11.37 8.23
C GLU A 28 8.66 -11.39 8.26
N VAL A 29 9.30 -10.26 7.95
CA VAL A 29 10.76 -10.14 7.86
C VAL A 29 11.47 -10.36 9.20
N ASN A 30 10.78 -10.08 10.33
CA ASN A 30 11.31 -10.19 11.69
C ASN A 30 10.84 -11.45 12.42
N VAL A 31 10.36 -12.46 11.68
CA VAL A 31 9.99 -13.74 12.26
C VAL A 31 11.17 -14.36 13.02
N ARG A 32 10.88 -15.08 14.11
CA ARG A 32 11.89 -15.73 14.95
C ARG A 32 11.80 -17.26 14.84
N ASP A 33 12.94 -17.90 14.86
CA ASP A 33 13.02 -19.35 14.93
C ASP A 33 13.02 -19.85 16.39
N LYS A 34 13.16 -21.16 16.56
CA LYS A 34 13.22 -21.80 17.89
C LYS A 34 14.42 -21.39 18.75
N TRP A 35 15.42 -20.74 18.18
CA TRP A 35 16.60 -20.18 18.87
C TRP A 35 16.52 -18.67 19.04
N ASP A 36 15.32 -18.10 18.85
CA ASP A 36 15.07 -16.66 18.93
C ASP A 36 15.93 -15.85 17.91
N SER A 37 16.26 -16.46 16.77
CA SER A 37 17.07 -15.86 15.73
C SER A 37 16.21 -15.33 14.61
N THR A 38 16.62 -14.20 14.00
CA THR A 38 15.94 -13.55 12.89
C THR A 38 16.55 -13.94 11.53
N PRO A 39 15.83 -13.79 10.41
CA PRO A 39 16.40 -13.99 9.07
C PRO A 39 17.65 -13.14 8.84
N LEU A 40 17.66 -11.88 9.31
CA LEU A 40 18.82 -10.98 9.22
C LEU A 40 20.06 -11.57 9.93
N TYR A 41 19.88 -12.16 11.12
CA TYR A 41 20.98 -12.78 11.85
C TYR A 41 21.67 -13.85 11.02
N TYR A 42 20.90 -14.72 10.36
CA TYR A 42 21.49 -15.77 9.51
C TYR A 42 22.17 -15.22 8.26
N ALA A 43 21.62 -14.19 7.63
CA ALA A 43 22.27 -13.52 6.51
C ALA A 43 23.62 -12.89 6.91
N CYS A 44 23.69 -12.26 8.10
CA CYS A 44 24.93 -11.72 8.66
C CYS A 44 25.95 -12.81 9.00
N LEU A 45 25.48 -13.89 9.65
CA LEU A 45 26.31 -15.01 10.07
C LEU A 45 26.91 -15.79 8.88
N CYS A 46 26.16 -15.87 7.77
CA CYS A 46 26.63 -16.55 6.56
C CYS A 46 27.35 -15.61 5.57
N GLY A 47 27.45 -14.32 5.86
CA GLY A 47 28.24 -13.37 5.07
C GLY A 47 27.59 -12.88 3.77
N HIS A 48 26.27 -12.97 3.65
CA HIS A 48 25.53 -12.60 2.44
C HIS A 48 25.19 -11.10 2.41
N GLU A 49 26.12 -10.28 1.96
CA GLU A 49 26.04 -8.81 2.00
C GLU A 49 24.81 -8.27 1.25
N GLU A 50 24.58 -8.72 0.02
CA GLU A 50 23.42 -8.30 -0.78
C GLU A 50 22.09 -8.61 -0.07
N LEU A 51 22.00 -9.80 0.53
CA LEU A 51 20.83 -10.22 1.27
C LEU A 51 20.65 -9.41 2.56
N VAL A 52 21.74 -9.08 3.28
CA VAL A 52 21.70 -8.21 4.45
C VAL A 52 21.17 -6.84 4.09
N LEU A 53 21.68 -6.22 3.03
CA LEU A 53 21.19 -4.94 2.52
C LEU A 53 19.72 -5.03 2.12
N TYR A 54 19.33 -6.11 1.46
CA TYR A 54 17.93 -6.35 1.10
C TYR A 54 17.03 -6.49 2.32
N LEU A 55 17.39 -7.30 3.33
CA LEU A 55 16.61 -7.49 4.55
C LEU A 55 16.53 -6.20 5.39
N LEU A 56 17.62 -5.47 5.56
CA LEU A 56 17.64 -4.19 6.25
C LEU A 56 16.74 -3.19 5.54
N ALA A 57 16.84 -3.09 4.25
CA ALA A 57 15.99 -2.27 3.44
C ALA A 57 14.51 -2.73 3.47
N ASN A 58 14.14 -3.99 3.86
CA ASN A 58 12.78 -4.51 4.08
C ASN A 58 12.32 -4.43 5.54
N GLY A 59 13.05 -3.71 6.40
CA GLY A 59 12.67 -3.45 7.79
C GLY A 59 13.06 -4.55 8.76
N ALA A 60 14.10 -5.33 8.43
CA ALA A 60 14.72 -6.21 9.42
C ALA A 60 15.29 -5.36 10.57
N ARG A 61 14.92 -5.71 11.80
CA ARG A 61 15.33 -4.96 13.00
C ARG A 61 16.77 -5.27 13.37
N CYS A 62 17.56 -4.21 13.52
CA CYS A 62 18.95 -4.27 13.94
C CYS A 62 19.35 -2.97 14.65
N GLU A 63 18.56 -2.53 15.64
CA GLU A 63 18.88 -1.31 16.38
C GLU A 63 20.11 -1.55 17.26
N ALA A 64 21.04 -0.58 17.25
CA ALA A 64 22.19 -0.60 18.13
C ALA A 64 21.74 -0.63 19.60
N ASN A 65 22.43 -1.41 20.42
CA ASN A 65 22.12 -1.67 21.85
C ASN A 65 20.84 -2.49 22.07
N THR A 66 20.33 -3.20 21.05
CA THR A 66 19.33 -4.25 21.22
C THR A 66 19.99 -5.62 21.12
N PHE A 67 19.34 -6.65 21.69
CA PHE A 67 19.83 -8.03 21.62
C PHE A 67 20.04 -8.49 20.17
N ASP A 68 19.11 -8.17 19.27
CA ASP A 68 19.19 -8.53 17.86
C ASP A 68 20.31 -7.77 17.12
N GLY A 69 20.43 -6.48 17.41
CA GLY A 69 21.48 -5.65 16.80
C GLY A 69 22.88 -6.11 17.17
N GLU A 70 23.11 -6.43 18.43
CA GLU A 70 24.39 -6.95 18.90
C GLU A 70 24.71 -8.32 18.30
N ARG A 71 23.74 -9.25 18.28
CA ARG A 71 23.93 -10.57 17.68
C ARG A 71 24.27 -10.46 16.19
N CYS A 72 23.57 -9.61 15.43
CA CYS A 72 23.86 -9.39 14.03
C CYS A 72 25.26 -8.80 13.82
N LEU A 73 25.65 -7.81 14.65
CA LEU A 73 26.96 -7.16 14.56
C LEU A 73 28.12 -8.12 14.88
N TYR A 74 27.97 -8.93 15.95
CA TYR A 74 28.97 -9.93 16.33
C TYR A 74 29.02 -11.09 15.34
N GLY A 75 27.90 -11.52 14.77
CA GLY A 75 27.82 -12.57 13.76
C GLY A 75 28.28 -12.16 12.37
N ALA A 76 28.44 -10.87 12.12
CA ALA A 76 28.76 -10.37 10.77
C ALA A 76 30.14 -10.80 10.30
N GLN A 77 30.18 -11.45 9.11
CA GLN A 77 31.41 -12.02 8.54
C GLN A 77 32.29 -11.00 7.81
N SER A 78 31.74 -9.84 7.40
CA SER A 78 32.50 -8.85 6.65
C SER A 78 32.37 -7.44 7.26
N ASP A 79 33.40 -6.58 6.99
CA ASP A 79 33.34 -5.19 7.42
C ASP A 79 32.31 -4.38 6.64
N ALA A 80 31.92 -4.81 5.43
CA ALA A 80 30.84 -4.22 4.67
C ALA A 80 29.49 -4.45 5.37
N ILE A 81 29.21 -5.67 5.82
CA ILE A 81 28.02 -5.99 6.63
C ILE A 81 28.03 -5.20 7.93
N ARG A 82 29.17 -5.14 8.65
CA ARG A 82 29.27 -4.37 9.91
C ARG A 82 29.01 -2.88 9.69
N ARG A 83 29.47 -2.30 8.59
CA ARG A 83 29.15 -0.92 8.22
C ARG A 83 27.66 -0.73 7.92
N ALA A 84 27.09 -1.63 7.10
CA ALA A 84 25.65 -1.60 6.80
C ALA A 84 24.80 -1.66 8.09
N LEU A 85 25.15 -2.51 9.05
CA LEU A 85 24.47 -2.61 10.34
C LEU A 85 24.63 -1.37 11.23
N ARG A 86 25.82 -0.73 11.22
CA ARG A 86 26.06 0.52 11.97
C ARG A 86 25.32 1.71 11.36
N ASP A 87 25.21 1.74 10.04
CA ASP A 87 24.50 2.78 9.30
C ASP A 87 22.98 2.55 9.26
N TYR A 88 22.51 1.48 9.93
CA TYR A 88 21.10 1.05 9.96
C TYR A 88 20.11 2.14 10.39
N ARG A 89 20.52 3.12 11.18
CA ARG A 89 19.67 4.28 11.53
C ARG A 89 19.23 5.13 10.32
N GLN A 90 19.93 5.02 9.20
CA GLN A 90 19.50 5.64 7.94
C GLN A 90 18.43 4.80 7.23
N VAL A 91 18.37 3.49 7.51
CA VAL A 91 17.47 2.53 6.86
C VAL A 91 16.05 2.56 7.44
N THR A 92 15.85 3.01 8.69
CA THR A 92 14.49 3.19 9.25
C THR A 92 13.67 4.21 8.47
N ALA A 93 14.31 5.21 7.87
CA ALA A 93 13.65 6.13 6.93
C ALA A 93 13.32 5.46 5.58
N SER A 94 14.03 4.39 5.20
CA SER A 94 13.80 3.65 3.95
C SER A 94 12.73 2.57 4.08
N PHE A 95 12.26 2.24 5.31
CA PHE A 95 11.19 1.26 5.52
C PHE A 95 9.88 1.70 4.88
N ARG A 96 9.52 2.97 4.98
CA ARG A 96 8.35 3.53 4.28
C ARG A 96 8.53 3.67 2.78
N ARG A 97 9.77 3.70 2.27
CA ARG A 97 10.02 3.76 0.82
C ARG A 97 9.54 2.51 0.06
N ARG A 98 9.02 1.51 0.76
CA ARG A 98 8.47 0.26 0.20
C ARG A 98 6.98 0.12 0.27
N ASP A 99 6.32 0.98 1.02
CA ASP A 99 4.90 1.14 0.83
C ASP A 99 4.69 1.52 -0.64
N LEU A 100 4.00 0.67 -1.39
CA LEU A 100 3.70 0.90 -2.79
C LEU A 100 2.99 2.24 -2.99
N TYR A 101 2.20 2.64 -2.00
CA TYR A 101 1.50 3.91 -1.99
C TYR A 101 2.46 5.10 -1.80
N TYR A 102 3.36 5.01 -0.82
CA TYR A 102 4.43 6.02 -0.65
C TYR A 102 5.27 6.17 -1.92
N SER A 103 5.70 5.05 -2.51
CA SER A 103 6.49 5.03 -3.74
C SER A 103 5.70 5.61 -4.93
N PHE A 104 4.39 5.40 -4.97
CA PHE A 104 3.50 5.98 -5.95
C PHE A 104 3.42 7.51 -5.77
N LEU A 105 3.16 8.02 -4.57
CA LEU A 105 3.07 9.46 -4.29
C LEU A 105 4.40 10.18 -4.57
N LEU A 106 5.53 9.56 -4.24
CA LEU A 106 6.85 10.11 -4.54
C LEU A 106 7.09 10.20 -6.05
N ARG A 107 6.78 9.15 -6.81
CA ARG A 107 6.85 9.17 -8.29
C ARG A 107 5.93 10.21 -8.90
N LEU A 108 4.73 10.36 -8.35
CA LEU A 108 3.76 11.35 -8.79
C LEU A 108 4.35 12.77 -8.68
N LEU A 109 5.07 13.07 -7.60
CA LEU A 109 5.77 14.33 -7.41
C LEU A 109 7.00 14.48 -8.31
N GLU A 110 7.89 13.47 -8.33
CA GLU A 110 9.18 13.54 -9.04
C GLU A 110 9.01 13.59 -10.57
N GLN A 111 8.13 12.77 -11.11
CA GLN A 111 7.85 12.73 -12.53
C GLN A 111 6.93 13.87 -12.96
N GLY A 112 6.17 14.45 -12.02
CA GLY A 112 5.21 15.51 -12.29
C GLY A 112 4.13 15.08 -13.31
N LEU A 113 3.84 13.79 -13.38
CA LEU A 113 2.81 13.24 -14.26
C LEU A 113 1.46 13.84 -13.89
N HIS A 114 0.73 14.32 -14.89
CA HIS A 114 -0.60 14.91 -14.69
C HIS A 114 -0.62 16.12 -13.74
N SER A 115 0.50 16.83 -13.62
CA SER A 115 0.59 18.03 -12.78
C SER A 115 -0.24 19.18 -13.36
N ASP A 116 -1.01 19.83 -12.50
CA ASP A 116 -1.93 20.92 -12.86
C ASP A 116 -1.46 22.30 -12.34
N VAL A 117 -0.36 22.32 -11.61
CA VAL A 117 0.30 23.54 -11.14
C VAL A 117 1.82 23.40 -11.14
N ALA A 118 2.52 24.45 -11.55
CA ALA A 118 3.96 24.55 -11.47
C ALA A 118 4.35 25.78 -10.63
N PHE A 119 5.25 25.58 -9.65
CA PHE A 119 5.83 26.67 -8.87
C PHE A 119 7.23 26.97 -9.39
N VAL A 120 7.49 28.23 -9.69
CA VAL A 120 8.83 28.68 -10.09
C VAL A 120 9.44 29.49 -8.93
N VAL A 121 10.49 28.93 -8.32
CA VAL A 121 11.22 29.52 -7.18
C VAL A 121 12.66 29.76 -7.59
N HIS A 122 13.05 31.03 -7.70
CA HIS A 122 14.40 31.44 -8.12
C HIS A 122 14.91 30.72 -9.38
N GLY A 123 14.02 30.56 -10.38
CA GLY A 123 14.34 29.91 -11.65
C GLY A 123 14.22 28.37 -11.65
N LYS A 124 14.05 27.74 -10.49
CA LYS A 124 13.78 26.30 -10.41
C LYS A 124 12.27 26.04 -10.45
N SER A 125 11.85 25.13 -11.34
CA SER A 125 10.44 24.74 -11.49
C SER A 125 10.13 23.48 -10.69
N PHE A 126 8.99 23.49 -9.99
CA PHE A 126 8.46 22.38 -9.22
C PHE A 126 7.04 22.11 -9.70
N ARG A 127 6.81 20.95 -10.29
CA ARG A 127 5.48 20.49 -10.68
C ARG A 127 4.76 19.89 -9.48
N ALA A 128 3.46 20.14 -9.36
CA ALA A 128 2.65 19.65 -8.26
C ALA A 128 1.18 19.51 -8.67
N HIS A 129 0.37 18.97 -7.74
CA HIS A 129 -1.05 18.71 -7.91
C HIS A 129 -1.85 19.49 -6.88
N ARG A 130 -2.75 20.36 -7.34
CA ARG A 130 -3.58 21.23 -6.48
C ARG A 130 -4.36 20.45 -5.44
N GLY A 131 -4.95 19.30 -5.82
CA GLY A 131 -5.70 18.45 -4.89
C GLY A 131 -4.87 17.94 -3.75
N VAL A 132 -3.68 17.42 -4.01
CA VAL A 132 -2.77 16.97 -2.95
C VAL A 132 -2.36 18.13 -2.06
N LEU A 133 -1.97 19.26 -2.64
CA LEU A 133 -1.57 20.44 -1.87
C LEU A 133 -2.71 21.00 -1.02
N GLY A 134 -3.93 21.06 -1.58
CA GLY A 134 -5.13 21.56 -0.89
C GLY A 134 -5.60 20.63 0.22
N ALA A 135 -5.59 19.32 -0.01
CA ALA A 135 -5.93 18.34 1.02
C ALA A 135 -4.94 18.35 2.19
N ARG A 136 -3.64 18.58 1.91
CA ARG A 136 -2.56 18.51 2.90
C ARG A 136 -2.26 19.80 3.64
N SER A 137 -2.72 20.95 3.16
CA SER A 137 -2.42 22.25 3.78
C SER A 137 -3.53 23.24 3.53
N THR A 138 -4.10 23.75 4.61
CA THR A 138 -5.12 24.83 4.60
C THR A 138 -4.61 26.10 3.93
N TYR A 139 -3.32 26.41 4.10
CA TYR A 139 -2.68 27.54 3.42
C TYR A 139 -2.71 27.36 1.89
N PHE A 140 -2.30 26.18 1.39
CA PHE A 140 -2.33 25.91 -0.05
C PHE A 140 -3.77 25.89 -0.57
N ALA A 141 -4.70 25.26 0.16
CA ALA A 141 -6.13 25.27 -0.21
C ALA A 141 -6.64 26.70 -0.41
N HIS A 142 -6.39 27.58 0.56
CA HIS A 142 -6.81 28.98 0.49
C HIS A 142 -6.13 29.76 -0.66
N MET A 143 -4.83 29.58 -0.82
CA MET A 143 -4.08 30.28 -1.87
C MET A 143 -4.47 29.81 -3.29
N LEU A 144 -4.74 28.52 -3.46
CA LEU A 144 -5.18 27.95 -4.73
C LEU A 144 -6.59 28.38 -5.12
N ASP A 145 -7.46 28.63 -4.13
CA ASP A 145 -8.81 29.13 -4.37
C ASP A 145 -8.89 30.66 -4.53
N THR A 146 -7.88 31.40 -4.06
CA THR A 146 -7.84 32.87 -4.12
C THR A 146 -6.79 33.38 -5.10
N LYS A 147 -5.57 33.64 -4.60
CA LYS A 147 -4.50 34.35 -5.31
C LYS A 147 -3.93 33.55 -6.51
N TRP A 148 -3.97 32.22 -6.44
CA TRP A 148 -3.46 31.34 -7.47
C TRP A 148 -4.55 30.64 -8.27
N LYS A 149 -5.79 31.08 -8.10
CA LYS A 149 -6.95 30.53 -8.84
C LYS A 149 -6.71 30.65 -10.34
N GLY A 150 -6.84 29.54 -11.06
CA GLY A 150 -6.69 29.47 -12.52
C GLY A 150 -5.28 29.65 -13.07
N LYS A 151 -4.25 29.72 -12.23
CA LYS A 151 -2.87 29.86 -12.71
C LYS A 151 -2.20 28.49 -12.83
N SER A 152 -1.82 28.08 -14.03
CA SER A 152 -1.00 26.87 -14.25
C SER A 152 0.45 27.05 -13.74
N THR A 153 0.94 28.29 -13.71
CA THR A 153 2.29 28.60 -13.23
C THR A 153 2.23 29.71 -12.18
N VAL A 154 2.84 29.46 -11.03
CA VAL A 154 2.93 30.37 -9.89
C VAL A 154 4.39 30.75 -9.67
N VAL A 155 4.74 32.01 -9.89
CA VAL A 155 6.12 32.49 -9.66
C VAL A 155 6.26 33.05 -8.25
N LEU A 156 7.10 32.42 -7.44
CA LEU A 156 7.41 32.81 -6.08
C LEU A 156 8.74 33.61 -6.06
N ARG A 157 8.64 34.94 -5.95
CA ARG A 157 9.80 35.84 -6.07
C ARG A 157 10.39 36.27 -4.71
N HIS A 158 9.80 35.80 -3.61
CA HIS A 158 10.23 36.21 -2.29
C HIS A 158 11.64 35.69 -1.97
N PRO A 159 12.62 36.54 -1.60
CA PRO A 159 14.02 36.15 -1.45
C PRO A 159 14.23 35.12 -0.32
N LEU A 160 13.36 35.06 0.67
CA LEU A 160 13.45 34.12 1.79
C LEU A 160 12.92 32.70 1.45
N ILE A 161 12.40 32.46 0.24
CA ILE A 161 11.96 31.15 -0.16
C ILE A 161 13.14 30.40 -0.80
N ASN A 162 13.77 29.52 -0.04
CA ASN A 162 14.84 28.68 -0.55
C ASN A 162 14.28 27.55 -1.44
N PRO A 163 14.77 27.36 -2.70
CA PRO A 163 14.27 26.31 -3.59
C PRO A 163 14.46 24.88 -3.06
N VAL A 164 15.54 24.62 -2.29
CA VAL A 164 15.80 23.30 -1.70
C VAL A 164 14.79 23.02 -0.60
N ALA A 165 14.59 23.98 0.31
CA ALA A 165 13.61 23.86 1.37
C ALA A 165 12.17 23.75 0.84
N PHE A 166 11.85 24.47 -0.26
CA PHE A 166 10.55 24.36 -0.90
C PHE A 166 10.32 22.98 -1.52
N GLY A 167 11.34 22.41 -2.17
CA GLY A 167 11.27 21.04 -2.69
C GLY A 167 11.08 20.00 -1.59
N ALA A 168 11.80 20.11 -0.47
CA ALA A 168 11.63 19.24 0.68
C ALA A 168 10.24 19.37 1.33
N LEU A 169 9.68 20.59 1.37
CA LEU A 169 8.32 20.81 1.85
C LEU A 169 7.27 20.13 0.94
N LEU A 170 7.43 20.23 -0.39
CA LEU A 170 6.55 19.51 -1.32
C LEU A 170 6.64 17.99 -1.10
N GLN A 171 7.85 17.46 -0.95
CA GLN A 171 8.04 16.05 -0.62
C GLN A 171 7.27 15.66 0.65
N TYR A 172 7.37 16.48 1.72
CA TYR A 172 6.61 16.25 2.94
C TYR A 172 5.08 16.24 2.72
N LEU A 173 4.55 17.16 1.92
CA LEU A 173 3.12 17.21 1.63
C LEU A 173 2.63 15.95 0.92
N TYR A 174 3.46 15.34 0.06
CA TYR A 174 3.12 14.10 -0.63
C TYR A 174 3.33 12.84 0.20
N THR A 175 4.36 12.83 1.04
CA THR A 175 4.86 11.58 1.63
C THR A 175 4.79 11.55 3.16
N GLY A 176 4.46 12.67 3.81
CA GLY A 176 4.51 12.79 5.27
C GLY A 176 5.94 12.79 5.85
N CYS A 177 6.97 12.69 5.00
CA CYS A 177 8.38 12.66 5.40
C CYS A 177 9.16 13.82 4.79
N LEU A 178 9.97 14.52 5.62
CA LEU A 178 10.84 15.60 5.19
C LEU A 178 12.30 15.13 5.25
N ASP A 179 12.99 15.14 4.11
CA ASP A 179 14.44 14.94 4.02
C ASP A 179 15.11 16.26 3.61
N VAL A 180 15.97 16.79 4.45
CA VAL A 180 16.59 18.08 4.18
C VAL A 180 18.02 18.15 4.74
N GLY A 181 18.92 18.83 4.02
CA GLY A 181 20.25 19.18 4.54
C GLY A 181 20.14 20.08 5.77
N VAL A 182 21.02 19.85 6.75
CA VAL A 182 20.99 20.61 8.03
C VAL A 182 21.10 22.11 7.81
N GLU A 183 21.79 22.54 6.77
CA GLU A 183 21.95 23.93 6.35
C GLU A 183 20.65 24.62 5.92
N HIS A 184 19.62 23.85 5.54
CA HIS A 184 18.34 24.36 5.07
C HIS A 184 17.18 24.17 6.06
N VAL A 185 17.44 23.64 7.26
CA VAL A 185 16.41 23.34 8.27
C VAL A 185 15.66 24.60 8.70
N SER A 186 16.36 25.70 8.94
CA SER A 186 15.75 27.00 9.32
C SER A 186 14.84 27.56 8.22
N ASP A 187 15.15 27.30 6.95
CA ASP A 187 14.30 27.67 5.82
C ASP A 187 13.04 26.78 5.78
N CYS A 188 13.18 25.48 6.09
CA CYS A 188 12.05 24.56 6.20
C CYS A 188 11.12 24.93 7.36
N GLU A 189 11.65 25.29 8.54
CA GLU A 189 10.84 25.76 9.68
C GLU A 189 10.01 27.00 9.31
N ARG A 190 10.63 27.96 8.64
CA ARG A 190 9.95 29.17 8.19
C ARG A 190 8.82 28.87 7.20
N LEU A 191 9.09 27.99 6.22
CA LEU A 191 8.08 27.56 5.26
C LEU A 191 6.97 26.74 5.91
N ALA A 192 7.31 25.83 6.83
CA ALA A 192 6.34 25.04 7.57
C ALA A 192 5.39 25.93 8.40
N ARG A 193 5.94 26.97 9.06
CA ARG A 193 5.14 27.97 9.79
C ARG A 193 4.25 28.77 8.87
N GLN A 194 4.75 29.22 7.71
CA GLN A 194 3.96 29.94 6.71
C GLN A 194 2.84 29.09 6.12
N CYS A 195 3.09 27.81 5.89
CA CYS A 195 2.11 26.86 5.35
C CYS A 195 1.21 26.21 6.43
N GLN A 196 1.33 26.65 7.69
CA GLN A 196 0.54 26.18 8.84
C GLN A 196 0.69 24.66 9.10
N LEU A 197 1.87 24.10 8.85
CA LEU A 197 2.18 22.69 9.04
C LEU A 197 2.71 22.45 10.47
N TRP A 198 1.84 22.60 11.46
CA TRP A 198 2.20 22.58 12.89
C TRP A 198 2.80 21.25 13.35
N GLY A 199 2.29 20.13 12.84
CA GLY A 199 2.83 18.79 13.14
C GLY A 199 4.30 18.63 12.68
N LEU A 200 4.61 19.11 11.48
CA LEU A 200 5.97 19.14 10.96
C LEU A 200 6.87 20.05 11.79
N LEU A 201 6.38 21.24 12.15
CA LEU A 201 7.13 22.21 12.92
C LEU A 201 7.53 21.65 14.28
N GLY A 202 6.56 21.07 15.03
CA GLY A 202 6.84 20.43 16.33
C GLY A 202 7.84 19.27 16.22
N ALA A 203 7.75 18.45 15.17
CA ALA A 203 8.69 17.36 14.94
C ALA A 203 10.09 17.84 14.58
N LEU A 204 10.22 18.96 13.82
CA LEU A 204 11.51 19.62 13.54
C LEU A 204 12.15 20.13 14.83
N GLU A 205 11.41 20.88 15.63
CA GLU A 205 11.87 21.44 16.91
C GLU A 205 12.30 20.33 17.89
N ALA A 206 11.51 19.28 18.04
CA ALA A 206 11.84 18.14 18.90
C ALA A 206 13.11 17.42 18.44
N LYS A 207 13.30 17.25 17.15
CA LYS A 207 14.48 16.58 16.59
C LYS A 207 15.76 17.40 16.70
N LEU A 208 15.66 18.72 16.59
CA LEU A 208 16.77 19.64 16.83
C LEU A 208 17.17 19.70 18.31
N ALA A 209 16.18 19.66 19.22
CA ALA A 209 16.42 19.67 20.67
C ALA A 209 17.10 18.38 21.16
N SER A 210 16.83 17.24 20.51
CA SER A 210 17.26 15.92 20.99
C SER A 210 18.72 15.53 20.68
N LYS A 211 19.47 16.32 19.87
CA LYS A 211 20.85 15.96 19.48
C LYS A 211 21.80 17.17 19.32
N PRO A 212 22.31 17.76 20.41
CA PRO A 212 23.51 18.58 20.34
C PRO A 212 24.74 17.67 20.19
N GLY A 213 25.35 17.59 19.01
CA GLY A 213 26.70 17.01 18.85
C GLY A 213 26.92 15.93 17.80
N VAL A 214 25.92 15.50 17.02
CA VAL A 214 26.15 14.57 15.91
C VAL A 214 26.25 15.35 14.60
N CYS A 215 27.37 15.20 13.90
CA CYS A 215 27.58 15.77 12.55
C CYS A 215 26.69 15.05 11.53
N MET A 216 25.40 15.42 11.49
CA MET A 216 24.45 14.91 10.48
C MET A 216 24.50 15.84 9.27
N LYS A 217 24.64 15.28 8.08
CA LYS A 217 24.56 16.03 6.82
C LYS A 217 23.11 16.21 6.34
N VAL A 218 22.26 15.25 6.63
CA VAL A 218 20.84 15.25 6.25
C VAL A 218 20.00 14.96 7.48
N LEU A 219 18.93 15.72 7.64
CA LEU A 219 17.91 15.53 8.68
C LEU A 219 16.66 14.95 8.04
N THR A 220 16.30 13.75 8.47
CA THR A 220 15.02 13.14 8.14
C THR A 220 14.04 13.38 9.28
N VAL A 221 12.92 13.99 8.97
CA VAL A 221 11.85 14.30 9.93
C VAL A 221 10.55 13.66 9.50
N GLU A 222 10.00 12.90 10.40
CA GLU A 222 8.76 12.18 10.23
C GLU A 222 7.94 12.31 11.52
N PRO A 223 6.86 13.11 11.51
CA PRO A 223 5.96 13.20 12.64
C PRO A 223 5.33 11.83 12.95
N PRO A 224 5.10 11.47 14.22
CA PRO A 224 4.53 10.17 14.59
C PRO A 224 3.16 9.87 13.97
N GLN A 225 2.38 10.90 13.67
CA GLN A 225 1.05 10.81 13.05
C GLN A 225 1.06 11.12 11.55
N ALA A 226 2.24 11.20 10.91
CA ALA A 226 2.32 11.66 9.51
C ALA A 226 1.61 10.71 8.54
N ASP A 227 1.70 9.41 8.75
CA ASP A 227 1.11 8.41 7.85
C ASP A 227 -0.42 8.31 7.99
N PRO A 228 -0.99 8.15 9.19
CA PRO A 228 -2.44 8.23 9.36
C PRO A 228 -3.02 9.54 8.83
N GLN A 229 -2.40 10.69 9.18
CA GLN A 229 -2.84 12.00 8.73
C GLN A 229 -2.78 12.17 7.21
N LEU A 230 -1.73 11.61 6.55
CA LEU A 230 -1.62 11.61 5.09
C LEU A 230 -2.79 10.88 4.44
N ARG A 231 -3.16 9.72 4.97
CA ARG A 231 -4.27 8.91 4.46
C ARG A 231 -5.62 9.59 4.70
N GLU A 232 -5.85 10.14 5.88
CA GLU A 232 -7.05 10.92 6.19
C GLU A 232 -7.20 12.14 5.29
N ASP A 233 -6.14 12.94 5.14
CA ASP A 233 -6.16 14.14 4.30
C ASP A 233 -6.45 13.79 2.83
N LEU A 234 -5.88 12.70 2.30
CA LEU A 234 -6.13 12.27 0.92
C LEU A 234 -7.49 11.57 0.75
N ALA A 235 -8.09 11.01 1.81
CA ALA A 235 -9.46 10.51 1.80
C ALA A 235 -10.48 11.62 1.50
N LEU A 236 -10.20 12.88 1.85
CA LEU A 236 -11.04 14.03 1.49
C LEU A 236 -11.25 14.17 -0.03
N LEU A 237 -10.29 13.68 -0.84
CA LEU A 237 -10.45 13.66 -2.31
C LEU A 237 -11.50 12.64 -2.74
N ALA A 238 -11.60 11.51 -2.03
CA ALA A 238 -12.66 10.53 -2.25
C ALA A 238 -14.02 11.10 -1.83
N ASP A 239 -14.11 11.74 -0.66
CA ASP A 239 -15.34 12.39 -0.18
C ASP A 239 -15.87 13.41 -1.19
N CYS A 240 -14.97 14.19 -1.79
CA CYS A 240 -15.34 15.15 -2.83
C CYS A 240 -15.90 14.48 -4.09
N ALA A 241 -15.45 13.28 -4.43
CA ALA A 241 -15.86 12.54 -5.63
C ALA A 241 -17.17 11.77 -5.45
N LEU A 242 -17.61 11.51 -4.20
CA LEU A 242 -18.83 10.79 -3.91
C LEU A 242 -20.09 11.55 -4.37
N PRO A 243 -21.10 10.85 -4.94
CA PRO A 243 -22.42 11.41 -5.14
C PRO A 243 -23.03 11.91 -3.83
N PRO A 244 -23.80 13.01 -3.86
CA PRO A 244 -24.41 13.58 -2.63
C PRO A 244 -25.24 12.56 -1.83
N GLU A 245 -25.90 11.63 -2.52
CA GLU A 245 -26.77 10.61 -1.94
C GLU A 245 -26.00 9.55 -1.13
N LEU A 246 -24.73 9.36 -1.43
CA LEU A 246 -23.85 8.38 -0.78
C LEU A 246 -22.97 9.00 0.32
N ARG A 247 -22.99 10.33 0.48
CA ARG A 247 -22.17 11.03 1.48
C ARG A 247 -22.63 10.82 2.92
N GLY A 248 -23.85 10.33 3.16
CA GLY A 248 -24.42 10.18 4.50
C GLY A 248 -24.45 11.48 5.32
N ASP A 249 -24.48 11.36 6.64
CA ASP A 249 -24.34 12.48 7.60
C ASP A 249 -22.87 12.93 7.81
N LEU A 250 -22.03 12.82 6.80
CA LEU A 250 -20.72 13.46 6.79
C LEU A 250 -20.95 14.96 6.91
N GLY A 251 -20.72 15.52 8.10
CA GLY A 251 -20.90 16.94 8.38
C GLY A 251 -20.19 17.81 7.35
N GLU A 252 -20.46 19.14 7.36
CA GLU A 252 -19.79 20.09 6.46
C GLU A 252 -18.29 19.79 6.43
N LEU A 253 -17.77 19.42 5.23
CA LEU A 253 -16.35 19.14 5.01
C LEU A 253 -15.55 20.31 5.59
N PRO A 254 -14.46 20.06 6.35
CA PRO A 254 -13.72 21.08 7.10
C PRO A 254 -13.10 22.17 6.22
N PHE A 255 -13.20 22.03 4.90
CA PHE A 255 -12.76 23.02 3.92
C PHE A 255 -13.91 23.41 3.00
N PRO A 256 -14.02 24.67 2.57
CA PRO A 256 -14.95 25.05 1.52
C PRO A 256 -14.54 24.30 0.23
N CYS A 257 -15.17 23.16 -0.02
CA CYS A 257 -14.95 22.34 -1.21
C CYS A 257 -15.27 23.07 -2.51
N ALA A 258 -15.78 24.29 -2.45
CA ALA A 258 -16.05 25.13 -3.61
C ALA A 258 -14.81 25.31 -4.51
N GLY A 259 -13.60 25.31 -3.96
CA GLY A 259 -12.36 25.40 -4.73
C GLY A 259 -11.82 24.06 -5.25
N LEU A 260 -12.07 22.96 -4.52
CA LEU A 260 -11.67 21.61 -4.92
C LEU A 260 -12.74 20.94 -5.82
N SER A 261 -14.02 21.30 -5.68
CA SER A 261 -15.14 20.69 -6.37
C SER A 261 -15.42 21.28 -7.76
N SER A 262 -14.64 22.25 -8.25
CA SER A 262 -15.08 23.08 -9.37
C SER A 262 -14.87 22.48 -10.77
N CYS A 263 -14.16 21.38 -10.97
CA CYS A 263 -14.04 20.76 -12.30
C CYS A 263 -13.66 19.27 -12.19
N PRO A 264 -14.63 18.36 -12.18
CA PRO A 264 -14.35 16.95 -12.42
C PRO A 264 -13.78 16.77 -13.82
N ASP A 265 -12.88 15.82 -14.01
CA ASP A 265 -12.28 15.54 -15.33
C ASP A 265 -12.64 14.16 -15.87
N VAL A 266 -13.14 13.29 -15.03
CA VAL A 266 -13.76 12.03 -15.40
C VAL A 266 -14.99 11.78 -14.52
N CYS A 267 -16.05 11.27 -15.11
CA CYS A 267 -17.24 10.81 -14.43
C CYS A 267 -17.31 9.29 -14.54
N PHE A 268 -17.27 8.59 -13.41
CA PHE A 268 -17.57 7.16 -13.38
C PHE A 268 -19.06 6.97 -13.07
N ARG A 269 -19.80 6.35 -14.00
CA ARG A 269 -21.21 5.98 -13.81
C ARG A 269 -21.30 4.56 -13.30
N VAL A 270 -21.82 4.40 -12.08
CA VAL A 270 -21.93 3.13 -11.40
C VAL A 270 -23.31 2.95 -10.80
N GLY A 271 -24.08 1.97 -11.25
CA GLY A 271 -25.42 1.70 -10.75
C GLY A 271 -26.39 2.90 -10.81
N GLY A 272 -26.21 3.79 -11.78
CA GLY A 272 -27.03 4.99 -11.94
C GLY A 272 -26.57 6.23 -11.15
N TYR A 273 -25.47 6.13 -10.41
CA TYR A 273 -24.83 7.22 -9.68
C TYR A 273 -23.61 7.75 -10.47
N ASP A 274 -23.44 9.07 -10.43
CA ASP A 274 -22.30 9.76 -11.06
C ASP A 274 -21.24 10.08 -10.00
N PHE A 275 -20.11 9.38 -10.05
CA PHE A 275 -18.93 9.66 -9.22
C PHE A 275 -18.05 10.66 -9.95
N LEU A 276 -18.08 11.90 -9.49
CA LEU A 276 -17.35 13.01 -10.12
C LEU A 276 -15.93 13.07 -9.59
N CYS A 277 -15.03 12.39 -10.23
CA CYS A 277 -13.62 12.42 -9.88
C CYS A 277 -13.01 13.74 -10.37
N HIS A 278 -12.56 14.57 -9.46
CA HIS A 278 -12.34 16.00 -9.65
C HIS A 278 -11.04 16.31 -10.38
N LYS A 279 -11.13 17.15 -11.41
CA LYS A 279 -10.04 17.92 -11.94
C LYS A 279 -9.71 19.05 -11.00
N VAL A 280 -8.54 19.04 -10.45
CA VAL A 280 -8.03 20.19 -9.72
C VAL A 280 -7.36 21.13 -10.72
N GLY A 281 -8.14 22.04 -11.22
CA GLY A 281 -7.67 23.25 -11.85
C GLY A 281 -7.30 23.17 -13.33
N GLY A 282 -8.25 23.21 -14.19
CA GLY A 282 -8.06 23.63 -15.58
C GLY A 282 -9.30 24.37 -16.04
N PHE A 283 -9.21 25.65 -16.26
CA PHE A 283 -10.25 26.42 -16.90
C PHE A 283 -10.46 25.88 -18.31
N ALA A 284 -11.52 25.11 -18.54
CA ALA A 284 -12.22 25.20 -19.78
C ALA A 284 -13.00 26.53 -19.77
N CYS A 285 -12.27 27.63 -19.81
CA CYS A 285 -12.83 28.90 -20.17
C CYS A 285 -13.37 28.72 -21.57
N ARG A 286 -14.67 28.93 -21.75
CA ARG A 286 -15.27 29.14 -23.07
C ARG A 286 -14.43 30.19 -23.83
N ARG A 287 -13.52 29.75 -24.67
CA ARG A 287 -12.93 30.59 -25.68
C ARG A 287 -13.77 30.44 -26.94
N ALA A 288 -14.27 31.59 -27.38
CA ALA A 288 -14.75 31.76 -28.73
C ALA A 288 -13.75 31.19 -29.73
N PRO A 289 -14.20 30.68 -30.87
CA PRO A 289 -13.34 30.02 -31.86
C PRO A 289 -12.37 31.01 -32.47
N SER A 290 -11.10 30.86 -32.15
CA SER A 290 -9.99 31.48 -32.89
C SER A 290 -9.18 30.35 -33.50
N PRO A 291 -8.89 30.40 -34.81
CA PRO A 291 -8.15 29.34 -35.49
C PRO A 291 -6.66 29.47 -35.21
N ALA A 292 -6.10 28.55 -34.48
CA ALA A 292 -4.65 28.43 -34.34
C ALA A 292 -4.25 26.96 -34.17
N PRO A 293 -3.01 26.59 -34.49
CA PRO A 293 -2.66 25.37 -35.19
C PRO A 293 -2.49 24.15 -34.24
N ARG A 294 -2.59 22.99 -34.90
CA ARG A 294 -2.40 21.62 -34.39
C ARG A 294 -1.34 21.45 -33.33
N ALA A 295 -1.66 20.52 -32.39
CA ALA A 295 -0.78 19.73 -31.54
C ALA A 295 -0.47 20.29 -30.15
N ALA A 296 -1.40 20.10 -29.23
CA ALA A 296 -1.08 19.69 -27.85
C ALA A 296 -2.25 18.78 -27.43
N LEU A 297 -1.96 17.52 -27.23
CA LEU A 297 -2.87 16.59 -26.57
C LEU A 297 -3.28 17.20 -25.23
N PRO A 298 -4.55 17.09 -24.80
CA PRO A 298 -4.94 17.54 -23.46
C PRO A 298 -4.08 16.83 -22.44
N GLU A 299 -3.39 17.60 -21.58
CA GLU A 299 -2.59 17.02 -20.50
C GLU A 299 -3.56 16.34 -19.53
N PRO A 300 -3.32 15.05 -19.21
CA PRO A 300 -4.16 14.28 -18.30
C PRO A 300 -4.13 14.87 -16.87
N SER A 301 -5.18 14.64 -16.12
CA SER A 301 -5.54 15.30 -14.88
C SER A 301 -5.26 14.49 -13.60
N LEU A 302 -5.44 15.07 -12.41
CA LEU A 302 -5.11 14.45 -11.13
C LEU A 302 -5.85 13.14 -10.83
N PRO A 303 -7.17 12.98 -11.03
CA PRO A 303 -7.85 11.69 -10.83
C PRO A 303 -7.32 10.62 -11.76
N GLN A 304 -7.06 10.93 -13.01
CA GLN A 304 -6.37 10.02 -13.92
C GLN A 304 -5.02 9.61 -13.32
N ALA A 305 -4.27 10.54 -12.71
CA ALA A 305 -2.99 10.22 -12.08
C ALA A 305 -3.13 9.19 -10.95
N PHE A 306 -4.15 9.30 -10.10
CA PHE A 306 -4.39 8.31 -9.04
C PHE A 306 -4.88 6.98 -9.61
N PHE A 307 -5.90 6.99 -10.45
CA PHE A 307 -6.44 5.76 -11.05
C PHE A 307 -5.42 5.06 -11.95
N CYS A 308 -4.79 5.76 -12.90
CA CYS A 308 -3.77 5.20 -13.79
C CYS A 308 -2.49 4.80 -13.07
N GLY A 309 -2.11 5.53 -12.02
CA GLY A 309 -0.91 5.24 -11.23
C GLY A 309 -1.06 4.09 -10.25
N ARG A 310 -2.30 3.74 -9.88
CA ARG A 310 -2.64 2.71 -8.91
C ARG A 310 -3.13 1.41 -9.54
N SER A 311 -3.67 1.47 -10.76
CA SER A 311 -4.28 0.34 -11.45
C SER A 311 -3.92 0.34 -12.93
N GLU A 312 -3.41 -0.78 -13.42
CA GLU A 312 -3.17 -0.97 -14.86
C GLU A 312 -4.46 -1.05 -15.64
N TYR A 313 -5.53 -1.57 -15.05
CA TYR A 313 -6.86 -1.57 -15.65
C TYR A 313 -7.34 -0.14 -15.95
N PHE A 314 -7.31 0.74 -14.96
CA PHE A 314 -7.72 2.13 -15.16
C PHE A 314 -6.76 2.91 -16.05
N ARG A 315 -5.47 2.54 -16.05
CA ARG A 315 -4.52 3.11 -17.02
C ARG A 315 -4.91 2.77 -18.44
N ALA A 316 -5.15 1.50 -18.74
CA ALA A 316 -5.60 1.08 -20.07
C ALA A 316 -6.95 1.72 -20.44
N LEU A 317 -7.88 1.80 -19.47
CA LEU A 317 -9.20 2.38 -19.71
C LEU A 317 -9.17 3.89 -19.98
N LEU A 318 -8.28 4.65 -19.37
CA LEU A 318 -8.26 6.12 -19.44
C LEU A 318 -7.19 6.69 -20.38
N ASP A 319 -6.04 5.99 -20.56
CA ASP A 319 -4.92 6.45 -21.39
C ASP A 319 -4.95 5.86 -22.82
N ASP A 320 -5.39 4.61 -22.98
CA ASP A 320 -5.55 4.01 -24.29
C ASP A 320 -6.90 4.42 -24.87
N HIS A 321 -6.85 5.24 -25.91
CA HIS A 321 -7.95 5.81 -26.67
C HIS A 321 -9.10 4.83 -26.94
N PHE A 322 -10.02 4.67 -26.01
CA PHE A 322 -11.29 4.05 -26.31
C PHE A 322 -12.11 4.99 -27.20
N GLN A 323 -12.60 4.47 -28.30
CA GLN A 323 -13.42 5.20 -29.31
C GLN A 323 -14.65 5.92 -28.71
N GLU A 324 -15.05 5.54 -27.50
CA GLU A 324 -16.11 6.19 -26.74
C GLU A 324 -15.73 7.59 -26.23
N SER A 325 -14.44 7.86 -25.99
CA SER A 325 -13.94 9.20 -25.63
C SER A 325 -14.03 10.21 -26.79
N GLU A 326 -13.83 9.78 -28.03
CA GLU A 326 -13.91 10.68 -29.20
C GLU A 326 -15.33 11.19 -29.46
N GLN A 327 -16.37 10.42 -29.11
CA GLN A 327 -17.77 10.86 -29.29
C GLN A 327 -18.19 11.89 -28.22
N LEU A 328 -17.56 11.90 -27.04
CA LEU A 328 -17.85 12.85 -25.95
C LEU A 328 -17.08 14.16 -26.08
N GLU A 329 -15.88 14.16 -26.68
CA GLU A 329 -15.14 15.38 -26.97
C GLU A 329 -15.89 16.27 -27.99
N ALA A 330 -16.63 15.67 -28.88
CA ALA A 330 -17.46 16.40 -29.88
C ALA A 330 -18.65 17.15 -29.27
N SER A 331 -19.11 16.77 -28.06
CA SER A 331 -20.28 17.40 -27.41
C SER A 331 -19.88 18.36 -26.24
N GLY A 332 -18.58 18.58 -25.99
CA GLY A 332 -18.11 19.53 -24.95
C GLY A 332 -18.48 19.12 -23.51
N GLY A 333 -18.84 17.85 -23.32
CA GLY A 333 -19.17 17.26 -22.03
C GLY A 333 -17.96 16.67 -21.31
N LEU A 334 -18.16 16.33 -20.02
CA LEU A 334 -17.17 15.61 -19.23
C LEU A 334 -17.05 14.18 -19.77
N PRO A 335 -15.83 13.60 -19.95
CA PRO A 335 -15.71 12.20 -20.30
C PRO A 335 -16.35 11.35 -19.19
N ALA A 336 -17.32 10.53 -19.58
CA ALA A 336 -18.04 9.67 -18.66
C ALA A 336 -17.79 8.21 -19.01
N VAL A 337 -17.35 7.43 -18.05
CA VAL A 337 -17.08 6.00 -18.18
C VAL A 337 -18.10 5.23 -17.36
N THR A 338 -18.87 4.35 -18.00
CA THR A 338 -19.83 3.49 -17.30
C THR A 338 -19.14 2.21 -16.88
N LEU A 339 -19.13 1.95 -15.56
CA LEU A 339 -18.62 0.72 -14.97
C LEU A 339 -19.79 -0.24 -14.76
N HIS A 340 -19.70 -1.42 -15.37
CA HIS A 340 -20.70 -2.46 -15.26
C HIS A 340 -20.32 -3.49 -14.18
N SER A 341 -21.31 -4.17 -13.63
CA SER A 341 -21.13 -5.27 -12.68
C SER A 341 -20.50 -4.86 -11.32
N VAL A 342 -20.63 -3.59 -10.96
CA VAL A 342 -20.16 -3.05 -9.68
C VAL A 342 -21.29 -2.27 -9.03
N SER A 343 -21.51 -2.48 -7.72
CA SER A 343 -22.45 -1.66 -6.95
C SER A 343 -21.80 -0.32 -6.55
N PRO A 344 -22.60 0.74 -6.36
CA PRO A 344 -22.09 2.05 -5.92
C PRO A 344 -21.37 1.97 -4.57
N GLU A 345 -21.84 1.11 -3.67
CA GLU A 345 -21.26 0.88 -2.36
C GLU A 345 -19.87 0.26 -2.46
N VAL A 346 -19.73 -0.81 -3.25
CA VAL A 346 -18.44 -1.45 -3.53
C VAL A 346 -17.47 -0.47 -4.21
N PHE A 347 -17.94 0.33 -5.16
CA PHE A 347 -17.09 1.31 -5.83
C PHE A 347 -16.62 2.42 -4.89
N THR A 348 -17.39 2.76 -3.88
CA THR A 348 -16.97 3.69 -2.82
C THR A 348 -15.70 3.20 -2.12
N HIS A 349 -15.62 1.90 -1.78
CA HIS A 349 -14.41 1.32 -1.18
C HIS A 349 -13.22 1.32 -2.14
N VAL A 350 -13.46 1.09 -3.44
CA VAL A 350 -12.42 1.24 -4.48
C VAL A 350 -11.90 2.67 -4.53
N LEU A 351 -12.79 3.64 -4.49
CA LEU A 351 -12.46 5.07 -4.55
C LEU A 351 -11.58 5.49 -3.36
N TYR A 352 -11.98 5.16 -2.13
CA TYR A 352 -11.17 5.44 -0.94
C TYR A 352 -9.81 4.77 -1.01
N HIS A 353 -9.75 3.50 -1.42
CA HIS A 353 -8.47 2.80 -1.56
C HIS A 353 -7.57 3.47 -2.62
N VAL A 354 -8.11 3.90 -3.75
CA VAL A 354 -7.32 4.56 -4.80
C VAL A 354 -6.70 5.86 -4.30
N TYR A 355 -7.46 6.69 -3.58
CA TYR A 355 -7.00 7.99 -3.10
C TYR A 355 -6.15 7.92 -1.83
N SER A 356 -6.54 7.11 -0.83
CA SER A 356 -5.93 7.10 0.50
C SER A 356 -5.19 5.81 0.86
N ASP A 357 -5.23 4.79 -0.01
CA ASP A 357 -4.70 3.44 0.26
C ASP A 357 -5.32 2.78 1.51
N HIS A 358 -6.47 3.26 1.92
CA HIS A 358 -7.20 2.78 3.08
C HIS A 358 -8.70 2.86 2.83
N THR A 359 -9.44 1.88 3.34
CA THR A 359 -10.88 1.91 3.42
C THR A 359 -11.31 1.04 4.60
N GLU A 360 -12.32 1.49 5.35
CA GLU A 360 -12.97 0.66 6.33
C GLU A 360 -13.90 -0.30 5.60
N LEU A 361 -13.57 -1.58 5.60
CA LEU A 361 -14.27 -2.60 4.83
C LEU A 361 -15.16 -3.42 5.76
N PRO A 362 -16.50 -3.29 5.66
CA PRO A 362 -17.41 -4.18 6.35
C PRO A 362 -17.18 -5.62 5.91
N PRO A 363 -17.19 -6.58 6.85
CA PRO A 363 -16.94 -7.98 6.51
C PRO A 363 -17.92 -8.56 5.48
N GLU A 364 -19.15 -8.08 5.49
CA GLU A 364 -20.23 -8.54 4.60
C GLU A 364 -19.95 -8.17 3.14
N LEU A 365 -19.23 -7.06 2.90
CA LEU A 365 -18.88 -6.59 1.57
C LEU A 365 -17.50 -7.09 1.10
N ALA A 366 -16.76 -7.80 1.96
CA ALA A 366 -15.37 -8.17 1.66
C ALA A 366 -15.23 -9.05 0.41
N TYR A 367 -16.20 -9.92 0.14
CA TYR A 367 -16.21 -10.77 -1.07
C TYR A 367 -16.47 -9.95 -2.35
N ASP A 368 -17.45 -9.06 -2.31
CA ASP A 368 -17.82 -8.24 -3.47
C ASP A 368 -16.69 -7.28 -3.80
N VAL A 369 -16.10 -6.65 -2.79
CA VAL A 369 -14.95 -5.76 -2.95
C VAL A 369 -13.72 -6.52 -3.45
N LEU A 370 -13.49 -7.78 -2.99
CA LEU A 370 -12.39 -8.62 -3.45
C LEU A 370 -12.51 -8.94 -4.94
N SER A 371 -13.70 -9.31 -5.40
CA SER A 371 -13.96 -9.59 -6.82
C SER A 371 -13.66 -8.38 -7.70
N VAL A 372 -14.11 -7.19 -7.27
CA VAL A 372 -13.87 -5.93 -7.98
C VAL A 372 -12.40 -5.50 -7.90
N ALA A 373 -11.74 -5.72 -6.77
CA ALA A 373 -10.32 -5.43 -6.60
C ALA A 373 -9.43 -6.28 -7.52
N ASP A 374 -9.84 -7.54 -7.76
CA ASP A 374 -9.18 -8.41 -8.74
C ASP A 374 -9.43 -7.93 -10.18
N MET A 375 -10.68 -7.65 -10.52
CA MET A 375 -11.08 -7.14 -11.84
C MET A 375 -10.34 -5.83 -12.19
N TYR A 376 -10.19 -4.93 -11.24
CA TYR A 376 -9.51 -3.64 -11.44
C TYR A 376 -8.01 -3.67 -11.17
N LEU A 377 -7.42 -4.86 -10.97
CA LEU A 377 -5.99 -5.04 -10.74
C LEU A 377 -5.46 -4.15 -9.59
N LEU A 378 -6.15 -4.19 -8.45
CA LEU A 378 -5.82 -3.44 -7.22
C LEU A 378 -5.26 -4.40 -6.14
N PRO A 379 -3.98 -4.76 -6.20
CA PRO A 379 -3.41 -5.76 -5.29
C PRO A 379 -3.47 -5.35 -3.81
N GLY A 380 -3.30 -4.07 -3.49
CA GLY A 380 -3.41 -3.55 -2.13
C GLY A 380 -4.82 -3.72 -1.55
N LEU A 381 -5.85 -3.49 -2.36
CA LEU A 381 -7.25 -3.68 -1.95
C LEU A 381 -7.57 -5.17 -1.77
N LYS A 382 -7.05 -6.05 -2.65
CA LYS A 382 -7.16 -7.52 -2.48
C LYS A 382 -6.59 -7.98 -1.13
N GLN A 383 -5.42 -7.48 -0.75
CA GLN A 383 -4.79 -7.80 0.53
C GLN A 383 -5.60 -7.28 1.73
N LEU A 384 -6.23 -6.12 1.57
CA LEU A 384 -7.11 -5.56 2.60
C LEU A 384 -8.35 -6.43 2.78
N CYS A 385 -9.00 -6.86 1.67
CA CYS A 385 -10.11 -7.81 1.71
C CYS A 385 -9.70 -9.13 2.39
N GLY A 386 -8.53 -9.67 2.05
CA GLY A 386 -8.01 -10.88 2.68
C GLY A 386 -7.83 -10.74 4.20
N ARG A 387 -7.36 -9.57 4.68
CA ARG A 387 -7.27 -9.29 6.13
C ARG A 387 -8.64 -9.19 6.80
N SER A 388 -9.63 -8.61 6.13
CA SER A 388 -11.00 -8.54 6.64
C SER A 388 -11.63 -9.93 6.71
N LEU A 389 -11.50 -10.76 5.66
CA LEU A 389 -11.99 -12.14 5.62
C LEU A 389 -11.33 -13.02 6.68
N ALA A 390 -10.05 -12.81 6.98
CA ALA A 390 -9.35 -13.55 8.04
C ALA A 390 -9.93 -13.33 9.44
N GLN A 391 -10.65 -12.23 9.67
CA GLN A 391 -11.32 -11.95 10.94
C GLN A 391 -12.64 -12.71 11.10
N LEU A 392 -13.21 -13.19 10.00
CA LEU A 392 -14.48 -13.93 9.94
C LEU A 392 -14.30 -15.45 9.99
N LEU A 393 -13.07 -15.94 10.19
CA LEU A 393 -12.81 -17.38 10.21
C LEU A 393 -13.49 -18.04 11.40
N ASP A 394 -14.46 -18.89 11.11
CA ASP A 394 -15.11 -19.81 12.03
C ASP A 394 -15.13 -21.23 11.45
N GLU A 395 -15.73 -22.16 12.18
CA GLU A 395 -15.78 -23.56 11.81
C GLU A 395 -16.59 -23.82 10.52
N ASP A 396 -17.61 -22.99 10.27
CA ASP A 396 -18.53 -23.17 9.13
C ASP A 396 -18.04 -22.42 7.89
N SER A 397 -17.34 -21.31 8.05
CA SER A 397 -16.89 -20.44 6.94
C SER A 397 -15.49 -20.76 6.42
N VAL A 398 -14.63 -21.41 7.20
CA VAL A 398 -13.20 -21.53 6.91
C VAL A 398 -12.90 -22.21 5.57
N VAL A 399 -13.68 -23.24 5.19
CA VAL A 399 -13.49 -23.95 3.92
C VAL A 399 -13.86 -23.06 2.74
N GLY A 400 -14.96 -22.33 2.84
CA GLY A 400 -15.39 -21.36 1.83
C GLY A 400 -14.39 -20.23 1.67
N VAL A 401 -13.89 -19.66 2.78
CA VAL A 401 -12.85 -18.60 2.76
C VAL A 401 -11.55 -19.13 2.17
N TRP A 402 -11.16 -20.37 2.47
CA TRP A 402 -9.97 -21.01 1.89
C TRP A 402 -10.09 -21.16 0.36
N ARG A 403 -11.25 -21.64 -0.13
CA ARG A 403 -11.51 -21.74 -1.59
C ARG A 403 -11.39 -20.36 -2.26
N VAL A 404 -11.93 -19.31 -1.64
CA VAL A 404 -11.80 -17.94 -2.13
C VAL A 404 -10.36 -17.46 -2.10
N ALA A 405 -9.62 -17.73 -1.02
CA ALA A 405 -8.21 -17.38 -0.92
C ALA A 405 -7.37 -18.00 -2.05
N LYS A 406 -7.66 -19.26 -2.37
CA LYS A 406 -7.02 -19.99 -3.47
C LYS A 406 -7.41 -19.43 -4.84
N LEU A 407 -8.71 -19.17 -5.08
CA LEU A 407 -9.21 -18.61 -6.33
C LEU A 407 -8.57 -17.27 -6.66
N PHE A 408 -8.46 -16.38 -5.67
CA PHE A 408 -7.89 -15.05 -5.84
C PHE A 408 -6.37 -14.97 -5.58
N GLY A 409 -5.69 -16.07 -5.29
CA GLY A 409 -4.26 -16.14 -5.06
C GLY A 409 -3.80 -15.38 -3.80
N LEU A 410 -4.61 -15.41 -2.72
CA LEU A 410 -4.33 -14.77 -1.44
C LEU A 410 -3.56 -15.72 -0.51
N ALA A 411 -2.29 -15.97 -0.82
CA ALA A 411 -1.46 -16.96 -0.14
C ALA A 411 -1.41 -16.82 1.39
N ARG A 412 -1.46 -15.59 1.91
CA ARG A 412 -1.49 -15.35 3.35
C ARG A 412 -2.81 -15.77 3.99
N LEU A 413 -3.94 -15.49 3.31
CA LEU A 413 -5.27 -15.90 3.79
C LEU A 413 -5.39 -17.43 3.73
N GLU A 414 -4.89 -18.06 2.68
CA GLU A 414 -4.81 -19.53 2.54
C GLU A 414 -4.06 -20.16 3.72
N ASP A 415 -2.87 -19.65 4.06
CA ASP A 415 -2.09 -20.08 5.23
C ASP A 415 -2.84 -19.87 6.56
N GLN A 416 -3.56 -18.76 6.71
CA GLN A 416 -4.37 -18.51 7.91
C GLN A 416 -5.56 -19.47 8.00
N CYS A 417 -6.21 -19.80 6.89
CA CYS A 417 -7.29 -20.78 6.85
C CYS A 417 -6.78 -22.18 7.21
N THR A 418 -5.70 -22.66 6.61
CA THR A 418 -5.13 -23.98 6.90
C THR A 418 -4.62 -24.08 8.34
N LYS A 419 -4.07 -23.00 8.88
CA LYS A 419 -3.69 -22.90 10.28
C LYS A 419 -4.90 -22.96 11.23
N TYR A 420 -6.02 -22.35 10.85
CA TYR A 420 -7.26 -22.43 11.61
C TYR A 420 -7.86 -23.84 11.52
N MET A 421 -7.90 -24.43 10.31
CA MET A 421 -8.35 -25.80 10.08
C MET A 421 -7.59 -26.81 10.94
N ALA A 422 -6.26 -26.68 11.03
CA ALA A 422 -5.41 -27.52 11.89
C ALA A 422 -5.79 -27.48 13.38
N ARG A 423 -6.39 -26.39 13.85
CA ARG A 423 -6.84 -26.26 15.24
C ARG A 423 -8.19 -26.91 15.51
N VAL A 424 -9.07 -26.92 14.52
CA VAL A 424 -10.46 -27.36 14.65
C VAL A 424 -10.77 -28.62 13.82
N ILE A 425 -9.73 -29.35 13.40
CA ILE A 425 -9.84 -30.49 12.47
C ILE A 425 -10.84 -31.56 12.94
N GLU A 426 -10.90 -31.81 14.23
CA GLU A 426 -11.81 -32.78 14.85
C GLU A 426 -13.29 -32.53 14.51
N LYS A 427 -13.63 -31.25 14.24
CA LYS A 427 -14.99 -30.86 13.84
C LYS A 427 -15.13 -30.86 12.32
N LEU A 428 -14.10 -30.40 11.61
CA LEU A 428 -14.13 -30.27 10.15
C LEU A 428 -14.24 -31.62 9.42
N VAL A 429 -13.65 -32.69 9.96
CA VAL A 429 -13.71 -34.03 9.34
C VAL A 429 -15.13 -34.58 9.17
N HIS A 430 -16.10 -34.01 9.90
CA HIS A 430 -17.52 -34.38 9.82
C HIS A 430 -18.32 -33.46 8.87
N GLN A 431 -17.69 -32.40 8.34
CA GLN A 431 -18.35 -31.47 7.42
C GLN A 431 -18.16 -31.92 5.97
N GLU A 432 -19.25 -31.98 5.24
CA GLU A 432 -19.25 -32.43 3.84
C GLU A 432 -18.40 -31.53 2.95
N ASP A 433 -18.44 -30.20 3.17
CA ASP A 433 -17.66 -29.20 2.42
C ASP A 433 -16.15 -29.39 2.57
N PHE A 434 -15.68 -29.78 3.76
CA PHE A 434 -14.26 -30.06 4.00
C PHE A 434 -13.83 -31.35 3.30
N VAL A 435 -14.66 -32.42 3.40
CA VAL A 435 -14.40 -33.70 2.74
C VAL A 435 -14.33 -33.50 1.22
N GLU A 436 -15.25 -32.71 0.66
CA GLU A 436 -15.27 -32.39 -0.76
C GLU A 436 -14.03 -31.62 -1.18
N ALA A 437 -13.61 -30.59 -0.39
CA ALA A 437 -12.39 -29.84 -0.66
C ALA A 437 -11.12 -30.73 -0.68
N VAL A 438 -11.01 -31.70 0.23
CA VAL A 438 -9.91 -32.68 0.23
C VAL A 438 -9.95 -33.55 -1.01
N ARG A 439 -11.14 -34.01 -1.44
CA ARG A 439 -11.29 -34.82 -2.66
C ARG A 439 -10.95 -34.03 -3.93
N GLU A 440 -11.36 -32.77 -4.01
CA GLU A 440 -11.03 -31.87 -5.12
C GLU A 440 -9.52 -31.68 -5.24
N GLU A 441 -8.83 -31.43 -4.11
CA GLU A 441 -7.39 -31.29 -4.07
C GLU A 441 -6.65 -32.58 -4.45
N ALA A 442 -7.12 -33.73 -3.95
CA ALA A 442 -6.56 -35.02 -4.33
C ALA A 442 -6.74 -35.29 -5.83
N ALA A 443 -7.91 -34.99 -6.38
CA ALA A 443 -8.20 -35.18 -7.81
C ALA A 443 -7.32 -34.27 -8.70
N ALA A 444 -7.01 -33.06 -8.23
CA ALA A 444 -6.12 -32.13 -8.94
C ALA A 444 -4.67 -32.65 -9.03
N VAL A 445 -4.22 -33.45 -8.07
CA VAL A 445 -2.88 -34.06 -8.02
C VAL A 445 -2.80 -35.34 -8.87
N ALA A 446 -3.88 -36.08 -9.04
CA ALA A 446 -3.91 -37.37 -9.72
C ALA A 446 -3.39 -37.38 -11.18
N GLY A 447 -3.19 -36.22 -11.81
CA GLY A 447 -2.55 -36.08 -13.13
C GLY A 447 -1.05 -35.80 -13.08
N ARG A 448 -0.40 -35.78 -11.90
CA ARG A 448 1.04 -35.50 -11.71
C ARG A 448 1.79 -36.77 -11.31
N GLN A 449 3.12 -36.79 -11.55
CA GLN A 449 3.96 -37.95 -11.22
C GLN A 449 4.20 -38.14 -9.70
N GLU A 450 3.94 -37.13 -8.89
CA GLU A 450 4.02 -37.20 -7.42
C GLU A 450 2.59 -37.37 -6.88
N THR A 451 2.18 -38.62 -6.65
CA THR A 451 0.81 -38.99 -6.27
C THR A 451 0.54 -38.95 -4.76
N ASP A 452 1.58 -38.74 -3.95
CA ASP A 452 1.52 -38.94 -2.50
C ASP A 452 1.28 -37.66 -1.70
N SER A 453 1.10 -36.49 -2.35
CA SER A 453 0.97 -35.19 -1.69
C SER A 453 -0.35 -34.51 -2.05
N ILE A 454 -1.17 -34.22 -1.05
CA ILE A 454 -2.37 -33.39 -1.18
C ILE A 454 -2.06 -32.03 -0.52
N PRO A 455 -1.93 -30.91 -1.29
CA PRO A 455 -1.45 -29.63 -0.76
C PRO A 455 -2.21 -29.14 0.48
N LEU A 456 -3.53 -29.22 0.48
CA LEU A 456 -4.35 -28.84 1.63
C LEU A 456 -4.04 -29.67 2.87
N VAL A 457 -3.90 -30.99 2.71
CA VAL A 457 -3.61 -31.92 3.81
C VAL A 457 -2.21 -31.68 4.36
N ASP A 458 -1.24 -31.47 3.47
CA ASP A 458 0.16 -31.22 3.86
C ASP A 458 0.32 -29.90 4.61
N ASP A 459 -0.38 -28.86 4.20
CA ASP A 459 -0.40 -27.57 4.91
C ASP A 459 -1.04 -27.71 6.30
N ILE A 460 -2.13 -28.47 6.42
CA ILE A 460 -2.78 -28.75 7.71
C ILE A 460 -1.85 -29.55 8.61
N ARG A 461 -1.20 -30.63 8.10
CA ARG A 461 -0.20 -31.43 8.83
C ARG A 461 0.96 -30.57 9.31
N PHE A 462 1.47 -29.68 8.43
CA PHE A 462 2.53 -28.75 8.77
C PHE A 462 2.15 -27.85 9.94
N HIS A 463 0.94 -27.26 9.91
CA HIS A 463 0.49 -26.38 10.99
C HIS A 463 0.26 -27.14 12.30
N MET A 464 -0.22 -28.38 12.26
CA MET A 464 -0.32 -29.23 13.46
C MET A 464 1.04 -29.48 14.09
N GLY A 465 2.08 -29.75 13.27
CA GLY A 465 3.46 -29.93 13.74
C GLY A 465 4.12 -28.66 14.27
N SER A 466 3.80 -27.51 13.68
CA SER A 466 4.39 -26.21 14.06
C SER A 466 3.92 -25.69 15.44
N LEU A 467 2.79 -26.14 15.93
CA LEU A 467 2.19 -25.73 17.21
C LEU A 467 2.74 -26.51 18.41
N VAL A 468 3.60 -27.52 18.19
CA VAL A 468 4.13 -28.41 19.23
C VAL A 468 5.30 -27.76 19.95
N GLN A 469 5.04 -27.23 21.15
CA GLN A 469 6.07 -26.69 22.05
C GLN A 469 6.11 -27.42 23.41
N THR A 470 5.10 -28.17 23.76
CA THR A 470 4.98 -28.90 25.02
C THR A 470 4.57 -30.35 24.77
N ARG A 471 4.83 -31.26 25.78
CA ARG A 471 4.43 -32.65 25.70
C ARG A 471 2.92 -32.83 25.49
N HIS A 472 2.10 -32.02 26.14
CA HIS A 472 0.65 -32.04 26.00
C HIS A 472 0.21 -31.59 24.59
N ALA A 473 0.85 -30.54 24.03
CA ALA A 473 0.59 -30.10 22.66
C ALA A 473 0.98 -31.18 21.64
N MET A 474 2.02 -32.00 21.93
CA MET A 474 2.42 -33.12 21.09
C MET A 474 1.37 -34.22 21.09
N GLU A 475 0.82 -34.56 22.25
CA GLU A 475 -0.24 -35.56 22.38
C GLU A 475 -1.51 -35.11 21.63
N GLN A 476 -1.91 -33.85 21.75
CA GLN A 476 -3.04 -33.28 21.00
C GLN A 476 -2.78 -33.26 19.49
N ALA A 477 -1.58 -32.87 19.04
CA ALA A 477 -1.22 -32.88 17.62
C ALA A 477 -1.28 -34.29 17.04
N THR A 478 -0.79 -35.31 17.78
CA THR A 478 -0.84 -36.70 17.37
C THR A 478 -2.28 -37.19 17.23
N GLN A 479 -3.16 -36.83 18.18
CA GLN A 479 -4.57 -37.18 18.12
C GLN A 479 -5.27 -36.56 16.90
N ARG A 480 -5.01 -35.28 16.60
CA ARG A 480 -5.56 -34.57 15.43
C ARG A 480 -5.07 -35.16 14.12
N LEU A 481 -3.79 -35.51 14.04
CA LEU A 481 -3.21 -36.20 12.87
C LEU A 481 -3.92 -37.54 12.63
N GLN A 482 -4.15 -38.33 13.70
CA GLN A 482 -4.86 -39.57 13.59
C GLN A 482 -6.28 -39.40 13.06
N VAL A 483 -7.03 -38.39 13.54
CA VAL A 483 -8.37 -38.06 13.06
C VAL A 483 -8.37 -37.72 11.55
N LEU A 484 -7.37 -36.95 11.10
CA LEU A 484 -7.22 -36.61 9.70
C LEU A 484 -6.87 -37.85 8.84
N GLU A 485 -5.98 -38.73 9.33
CA GLU A 485 -5.62 -39.98 8.65
C GLU A 485 -6.83 -40.95 8.56
N GLU A 486 -7.61 -41.08 9.62
CA GLU A 486 -8.85 -41.87 9.61
C GLU A 486 -9.85 -41.34 8.56
N LEU A 487 -9.96 -40.01 8.41
CA LEU A 487 -10.76 -39.42 7.32
C LEU A 487 -10.23 -39.84 5.95
N LEU A 488 -8.91 -39.67 5.70
CA LEU A 488 -8.33 -39.99 4.40
C LEU A 488 -8.55 -41.46 4.00
N VAL A 489 -8.34 -42.37 4.94
CA VAL A 489 -8.62 -43.79 4.74
C VAL A 489 -10.12 -44.03 4.44
N SER A 490 -11.02 -43.31 5.16
CA SER A 490 -12.49 -43.49 4.97
C SER A 490 -12.98 -43.05 3.59
N ILE A 491 -12.26 -42.07 2.96
CA ILE A 491 -12.59 -41.56 1.63
C ILE A 491 -11.77 -42.22 0.51
N GLY A 492 -10.93 -43.22 0.87
CA GLY A 492 -10.15 -44.02 -0.09
C GLY A 492 -8.89 -43.30 -0.60
N LEU A 493 -8.37 -42.37 0.17
CA LEU A 493 -7.12 -41.65 -0.12
C LEU A 493 -6.05 -42.18 0.84
N ASP A 494 -5.15 -43.02 0.33
CA ASP A 494 -3.93 -43.41 1.04
C ASP A 494 -2.88 -42.34 0.80
N CYS A 495 -2.41 -41.69 1.88
CA CYS A 495 -1.34 -40.67 1.84
C CYS A 495 -0.24 -41.03 2.84
#